data_8e87d54ba53e78cbfd651aec584b7b2d
#
_entry.id   8e87d54ba53e78cbfd651aec584b7b2d
#
_cell.length_a   1.000
_cell.length_b   1.000
_cell.length_c   1.000
_cell.angle_alpha   90.00
_cell.angle_beta   90.00
_cell.angle_gamma   90.00
#
_symmetry.space_group_name_H-M   'P 1'
#
loop_
_entity.id
_entity.type
_entity.pdbx_description
1 polymer ?
#
loop_
_entity_poly.entity_id
_entity_poly.type
_entity_poly.pdbx_seq_one_letter_code
_entity_poly.pdbx_strand_id
1 'polypeptide(L)'
;RGFFRSVFFFPVLLSPVVVGLIWQWILLKNGAFNAIIESYGGDKVSFLTDPSWAMASVIFVSIWAHMGFYTLIVLAGLQAIPPNLYEAAEMDGTSRERIFFRITLPLLMPNLLVVFILASIKGVQTFDEIYVLTGGGPGTSTSLIVQYIFTTGFASSGSVQNFGLAAAASMVLGVVLLFLTLMQLYFSRNKESKHQEI
;
A
#
# COMPACT_ATOMS: atom_id res chain seq x y z
N ARG A 1 23.93 -2.78 6.14
CA ARG A 1 22.97 -2.25 5.12
C ARG A 1 22.12 -3.38 4.51
N GLY A 2 22.68 -4.57 4.18
CA GLY A 2 21.92 -5.70 3.60
C GLY A 2 20.84 -6.26 4.52
N PHE A 3 21.11 -6.41 5.80
CA PHE A 3 20.16 -6.94 6.79
C PHE A 3 18.84 -6.17 6.84
N PHE A 4 18.89 -4.84 6.91
CA PHE A 4 17.65 -4.03 6.90
C PHE A 4 16.85 -4.18 5.61
N ARG A 5 17.51 -4.27 4.44
CA ARG A 5 16.84 -4.55 3.18
C ARG A 5 16.09 -5.88 3.22
N SER A 6 16.73 -6.93 3.75
CA SER A 6 16.12 -8.26 3.86
C SER A 6 14.90 -8.24 4.79
N VAL A 7 14.98 -7.54 5.93
CA VAL A 7 13.87 -7.44 6.90
C VAL A 7 12.68 -6.70 6.30
N PHE A 8 12.91 -5.56 5.64
CA PHE A 8 11.81 -4.78 5.04
C PHE A 8 11.24 -5.44 3.78
N PHE A 9 12.03 -6.24 3.07
CA PHE A 9 11.58 -6.93 1.87
C PHE A 9 10.93 -8.28 2.16
N PHE A 10 11.18 -8.86 3.33
CA PHE A 10 10.66 -10.18 3.71
C PHE A 10 9.13 -10.31 3.55
N PRO A 11 8.30 -9.33 3.96
CA PRO A 11 6.85 -9.42 3.80
C PRO A 11 6.40 -9.60 2.34
N VAL A 12 7.11 -9.00 1.39
CA VAL A 12 6.81 -9.07 -0.05
C VAL A 12 6.98 -10.48 -0.63
N LEU A 13 7.81 -11.31 0.00
CA LEU A 13 8.07 -12.69 -0.42
C LEU A 13 6.94 -13.64 0.05
N LEU A 14 6.13 -13.22 1.00
CA LEU A 14 5.02 -14.02 1.50
C LEU A 14 3.81 -13.93 0.56
N SER A 15 3.07 -15.03 0.41
CA SER A 15 1.77 -14.97 -0.25
C SER A 15 0.83 -14.02 0.50
N PRO A 16 0.04 -13.18 -0.18
CA PRO A 16 -0.93 -12.28 0.47
C PRO A 16 -1.90 -13.03 1.40
N VAL A 17 -2.30 -14.25 1.04
CA VAL A 17 -3.14 -15.11 1.88
C VAL A 17 -2.43 -15.46 3.19
N VAL A 18 -1.14 -15.81 3.13
CA VAL A 18 -0.33 -16.13 4.33
C VAL A 18 -0.17 -14.89 5.19
N VAL A 19 0.07 -13.73 4.60
CA VAL A 19 0.10 -12.44 5.31
C VAL A 19 -1.22 -12.22 6.06
N GLY A 20 -2.36 -12.39 5.37
CA GLY A 20 -3.68 -12.25 5.98
C GLY A 20 -3.88 -13.19 7.18
N LEU A 21 -3.50 -14.48 7.06
CA LEU A 21 -3.60 -15.46 8.14
C LEU A 21 -2.71 -15.12 9.34
N ILE A 22 -1.45 -14.76 9.11
CA ILE A 22 -0.52 -14.39 10.19
C ILE A 22 -1.07 -13.21 10.98
N TRP A 23 -1.47 -12.16 10.28
CA TRP A 23 -2.00 -10.95 10.92
C TRP A 23 -3.37 -11.19 11.55
N GLN A 24 -4.21 -12.06 10.97
CA GLN A 24 -5.48 -12.46 11.59
C GLN A 24 -5.22 -13.06 12.98
N TRP A 25 -4.29 -14.01 13.11
CA TRP A 25 -3.97 -14.62 14.40
C TRP A 25 -3.37 -13.65 15.40
N ILE A 26 -2.52 -12.74 14.94
CA ILE A 26 -1.91 -11.71 15.80
C ILE A 26 -2.97 -10.74 16.35
N LEU A 27 -3.95 -10.35 15.51
CA LEU A 27 -4.97 -9.35 15.80
C LEU A 27 -6.26 -9.91 16.40
N LEU A 28 -6.38 -11.25 16.57
CA LEU A 28 -7.49 -11.85 17.30
C LEU A 28 -7.61 -11.27 18.71
N LYS A 29 -8.84 -11.30 19.27
CA LYS A 29 -9.10 -10.81 20.64
C LYS A 29 -8.23 -11.51 21.70
N ASN A 30 -7.84 -12.77 21.46
CA ASN A 30 -6.89 -13.54 22.29
C ASN A 30 -5.53 -13.70 21.60
N GLY A 31 -5.21 -12.85 20.62
CA GLY A 31 -3.95 -12.87 19.89
C GLY A 31 -2.82 -12.14 20.61
N ALA A 32 -1.63 -12.19 20.00
CA ALA A 32 -0.40 -11.67 20.59
C ALA A 32 -0.47 -10.16 20.90
N PHE A 33 -1.12 -9.37 20.05
CA PHE A 33 -1.26 -7.92 20.29
C PHE A 33 -2.07 -7.62 21.55
N ASN A 34 -3.19 -8.29 21.73
CA ASN A 34 -4.01 -8.13 22.93
C ASN A 34 -3.34 -8.67 24.19
N ALA A 35 -2.56 -9.76 24.09
CA ALA A 35 -1.76 -10.24 25.19
C ALA A 35 -0.72 -9.21 25.68
N ILE A 36 -0.11 -8.49 24.75
CA ILE A 36 0.80 -7.38 25.09
C ILE A 36 0.02 -6.24 25.76
N ILE A 37 -1.12 -5.82 25.21
CA ILE A 37 -1.95 -4.74 25.79
C ILE A 37 -2.36 -5.08 27.23
N GLU A 38 -2.83 -6.32 27.47
CA GLU A 38 -3.18 -6.78 28.81
C GLU A 38 -1.98 -6.78 29.78
N SER A 39 -0.78 -7.14 29.32
CA SER A 39 0.41 -7.15 30.16
C SER A 39 0.80 -5.77 30.67
N TYR A 40 0.38 -4.71 29.97
CA TYR A 40 0.53 -3.31 30.37
C TYR A 40 -0.71 -2.73 31.09
N GLY A 41 -1.71 -3.59 31.41
CA GLY A 41 -2.92 -3.17 32.14
C GLY A 41 -3.99 -2.51 31.28
N GLY A 42 -3.90 -2.65 29.95
CA GLY A 42 -4.91 -2.12 29.02
C GLY A 42 -6.03 -3.12 28.74
N ASP A 43 -7.17 -2.64 28.26
CA ASP A 43 -8.30 -3.47 27.83
C ASP A 43 -8.08 -4.06 26.45
N LYS A 44 -8.63 -5.26 26.21
CA LYS A 44 -8.58 -5.93 24.90
C LYS A 44 -9.31 -5.13 23.84
N VAL A 45 -8.62 -4.90 22.73
CA VAL A 45 -9.13 -4.21 21.55
C VAL A 45 -9.68 -5.23 20.54
N SER A 46 -10.85 -4.95 19.99
CA SER A 46 -11.49 -5.79 18.96
C SER A 46 -11.03 -5.35 17.56
N PHE A 47 -9.75 -5.60 17.23
CA PHE A 47 -9.11 -5.13 15.98
C PHE A 47 -9.82 -5.55 14.70
N LEU A 48 -10.45 -6.73 14.67
CA LEU A 48 -11.05 -7.28 13.45
C LEU A 48 -12.58 -7.26 13.47
N THR A 49 -13.19 -7.03 14.63
CA THR A 49 -14.65 -7.14 14.82
C THR A 49 -15.33 -5.80 15.14
N ASP A 50 -14.57 -4.75 15.35
CA ASP A 50 -15.07 -3.38 15.44
C ASP A 50 -14.89 -2.68 14.10
N PRO A 51 -15.91 -2.02 13.51
CA PRO A 51 -15.82 -1.38 12.19
C PRO A 51 -14.70 -0.36 12.05
N SER A 52 -14.45 0.42 13.09
CA SER A 52 -13.41 1.46 13.08
C SER A 52 -12.01 0.86 13.10
N TRP A 53 -11.79 -0.16 13.94
CA TRP A 53 -10.51 -0.84 14.05
C TRP A 53 -10.24 -1.81 12.90
N ALA A 54 -11.28 -2.44 12.33
CA ALA A 54 -11.12 -3.39 11.24
C ALA A 54 -10.51 -2.73 9.99
N MET A 55 -11.02 -1.55 9.59
CA MET A 55 -10.45 -0.83 8.46
C MET A 55 -9.02 -0.33 8.74
N ALA A 56 -8.74 0.16 9.95
CA ALA A 56 -7.39 0.56 10.35
C ALA A 56 -6.42 -0.63 10.32
N SER A 57 -6.85 -1.80 10.79
CA SER A 57 -6.07 -3.05 10.73
C SER A 57 -5.78 -3.47 9.30
N VAL A 58 -6.76 -3.42 8.41
CA VAL A 58 -6.60 -3.69 6.97
C VAL A 58 -5.55 -2.76 6.35
N ILE A 59 -5.66 -1.45 6.60
CA ILE A 59 -4.71 -0.46 6.07
C ILE A 59 -3.29 -0.76 6.59
N PHE A 60 -3.15 -1.00 7.89
CA PHE A 60 -1.85 -1.31 8.51
C PHE A 60 -1.20 -2.56 7.89
N VAL A 61 -1.96 -3.65 7.76
CA VAL A 61 -1.47 -4.91 7.19
C VAL A 61 -1.08 -4.74 5.73
N SER A 62 -1.89 -4.03 4.93
CA SER A 62 -1.59 -3.74 3.53
C SER A 62 -0.33 -2.88 3.36
N ILE A 63 -0.14 -1.85 4.20
CA ILE A 63 1.09 -1.04 4.20
C ILE A 63 2.29 -1.93 4.53
N TRP A 64 2.21 -2.72 5.61
CA TRP A 64 3.29 -3.61 6.04
C TRP A 64 3.68 -4.63 4.95
N ALA A 65 2.69 -5.21 4.27
CA ALA A 65 2.91 -6.20 3.22
C ALA A 65 3.64 -5.62 2.00
N HIS A 66 3.35 -4.37 1.64
CA HIS A 66 3.82 -3.77 0.38
C HIS A 66 4.94 -2.74 0.54
N MET A 67 5.22 -2.24 1.76
CA MET A 67 6.20 -1.17 1.98
C MET A 67 7.60 -1.54 1.50
N GLY A 68 7.99 -2.82 1.58
CA GLY A 68 9.30 -3.28 1.13
C GLY A 68 9.51 -3.10 -0.36
N PHE A 69 8.50 -3.42 -1.16
CA PHE A 69 8.55 -3.24 -2.63
C PHE A 69 8.73 -1.78 -3.02
N TYR A 70 7.93 -0.88 -2.44
CA TYR A 70 8.03 0.56 -2.71
C TYR A 70 9.35 1.15 -2.20
N THR A 71 9.83 0.67 -1.06
CA THR A 71 11.14 1.08 -0.52
C THR A 71 12.28 0.74 -1.48
N LEU A 72 12.24 -0.42 -2.16
CA LEU A 72 13.26 -0.77 -3.15
C LEU A 72 13.25 0.16 -4.36
N ILE A 73 12.08 0.54 -4.86
CA ILE A 73 11.96 1.49 -5.99
C ILE A 73 12.56 2.85 -5.59
N VAL A 74 12.20 3.35 -4.40
CA VAL A 74 12.73 4.62 -3.89
C VAL A 74 14.24 4.54 -3.68
N LEU A 75 14.73 3.42 -3.14
CA LEU A 75 16.16 3.20 -2.92
C LEU A 75 16.94 3.13 -4.23
N ALA A 76 16.39 2.47 -5.26
CA ALA A 76 16.99 2.46 -6.60
C ALA A 76 17.07 3.87 -7.19
N GLY A 77 16.01 4.67 -7.04
CA GLY A 77 16.03 6.09 -7.44
C GLY A 77 17.07 6.92 -6.70
N LEU A 78 17.22 6.72 -5.38
CA LEU A 78 18.27 7.38 -4.60
C LEU A 78 19.68 7.01 -5.04
N GLN A 79 19.90 5.75 -5.42
CA GLN A 79 21.20 5.26 -5.89
C GLN A 79 21.55 5.75 -7.31
N ALA A 80 20.57 6.15 -8.08
CA ALA A 80 20.77 6.71 -9.42
C ALA A 80 21.21 8.19 -9.41
N ILE A 81 21.10 8.88 -8.26
CA ILE A 81 21.53 10.27 -8.13
C ILE A 81 23.07 10.31 -8.10
N PRO A 82 23.73 11.06 -9.01
CA PRO A 82 25.19 11.15 -9.06
C PRO A 82 25.80 11.69 -7.75
N PRO A 83 26.81 11.04 -7.16
CA PRO A 83 27.43 11.50 -5.91
C PRO A 83 28.07 12.88 -5.97
N ASN A 84 28.58 13.28 -7.13
CA ASN A 84 29.20 14.57 -7.35
C ASN A 84 28.29 15.76 -7.03
N LEU A 85 26.95 15.60 -7.17
CA LEU A 85 26.00 16.65 -6.79
C LEU A 85 26.00 16.89 -5.27
N TYR A 86 26.18 15.85 -4.49
CA TYR A 86 26.27 15.97 -3.04
C TYR A 86 27.60 16.57 -2.60
N GLU A 87 28.70 16.14 -3.24
CA GLU A 87 30.05 16.66 -2.97
C GLU A 87 30.12 18.15 -3.29
N ALA A 88 29.60 18.60 -4.43
CA ALA A 88 29.53 20.00 -4.79
C ALA A 88 28.72 20.83 -3.77
N ALA A 89 27.56 20.34 -3.36
CA ALA A 89 26.70 21.01 -2.38
C ALA A 89 27.34 21.09 -0.99
N GLU A 90 28.14 20.08 -0.60
CA GLU A 90 28.91 20.10 0.66
C GLU A 90 30.08 21.11 0.58
N MET A 91 30.75 21.22 -0.56
CA MET A 91 31.80 22.24 -0.79
C MET A 91 31.25 23.66 -0.70
N ASP A 92 30.00 23.87 -1.14
CA ASP A 92 29.28 25.15 -1.01
C ASP A 92 28.76 25.42 0.41
N GLY A 93 29.02 24.55 1.38
CA GLY A 93 28.56 24.69 2.75
C GLY A 93 27.04 24.56 2.92
N THR A 94 26.35 23.92 1.97
CA THR A 94 24.90 23.76 1.99
C THR A 94 24.47 22.81 3.10
N SER A 95 23.46 23.20 3.91
CA SER A 95 22.93 22.34 4.97
C SER A 95 22.25 21.06 4.44
N ARG A 96 22.31 19.97 5.21
CA ARG A 96 21.71 18.66 4.82
C ARG A 96 20.23 18.76 4.47
N GLU A 97 19.47 19.57 5.19
CA GLU A 97 18.05 19.81 4.89
C GLU A 97 17.86 20.46 3.52
N ARG A 98 18.69 21.45 3.19
CA ARG A 98 18.64 22.12 1.89
C ARG A 98 19.04 21.18 0.76
N ILE A 99 20.04 20.33 0.97
CA ILE A 99 20.44 19.28 0.03
C ILE A 99 19.25 18.34 -0.21
N PHE A 100 18.57 17.89 0.86
CA PHE A 100 17.42 17.01 0.72
C PHE A 100 16.29 17.63 -0.11
N PHE A 101 15.87 18.86 0.22
CA PHE A 101 14.72 19.48 -0.45
C PHE A 101 15.06 20.05 -1.85
N ARG A 102 16.31 20.43 -2.12
CA ARG A 102 16.69 21.06 -3.40
C ARG A 102 17.39 20.11 -4.38
N ILE A 103 17.99 19.02 -3.92
CA ILE A 103 18.71 18.07 -4.78
C ILE A 103 18.02 16.71 -4.73
N THR A 104 17.97 16.07 -3.53
CA THR A 104 17.50 14.70 -3.42
C THR A 104 16.03 14.55 -3.80
N LEU A 105 15.14 15.33 -3.20
CA LEU A 105 13.70 15.21 -3.40
C LEU A 105 13.26 15.52 -4.85
N PRO A 106 13.74 16.58 -5.51
CA PRO A 106 13.40 16.84 -6.91
C PRO A 106 13.89 15.75 -7.87
N LEU A 107 15.13 15.27 -7.69
CA LEU A 107 15.69 14.19 -8.52
C LEU A 107 15.03 12.84 -8.28
N LEU A 108 14.48 12.62 -7.09
CA LEU A 108 13.73 11.43 -6.73
C LEU A 108 12.27 11.47 -7.19
N MET A 109 11.74 12.65 -7.51
CA MET A 109 10.33 12.86 -7.84
C MET A 109 9.79 11.90 -8.92
N PRO A 110 10.48 11.59 -10.02
CA PRO A 110 10.02 10.62 -11.02
C PRO A 110 9.77 9.24 -10.40
N ASN A 111 10.67 8.76 -9.55
CA ASN A 111 10.52 7.47 -8.87
C ASN A 111 9.36 7.48 -7.86
N LEU A 112 9.17 8.59 -7.14
CA LEU A 112 8.05 8.75 -6.22
C LEU A 112 6.71 8.77 -6.96
N LEU A 113 6.65 9.34 -8.16
CA LEU A 113 5.46 9.31 -9.01
C LEU A 113 5.12 7.88 -9.45
N VAL A 114 6.13 7.09 -9.85
CA VAL A 114 5.94 5.66 -10.18
C VAL A 114 5.40 4.91 -8.96
N VAL A 115 6.00 5.10 -7.79
CA VAL A 115 5.51 4.48 -6.53
C VAL A 115 4.08 4.88 -6.25
N PHE A 116 3.73 6.16 -6.39
CA PHE A 116 2.38 6.65 -6.15
C PHE A 116 1.35 6.02 -7.10
N ILE A 117 1.68 5.91 -8.39
CA ILE A 117 0.82 5.28 -9.39
C ILE A 117 0.59 3.80 -9.04
N LEU A 118 1.68 3.05 -8.81
CA LEU A 118 1.59 1.63 -8.48
C LEU A 118 0.84 1.39 -7.16
N ALA A 119 1.10 2.20 -6.13
CA ALA A 119 0.41 2.11 -4.84
C ALA A 119 -1.09 2.42 -4.96
N SER A 120 -1.46 3.41 -5.78
CA SER A 120 -2.86 3.76 -6.02
C SER A 120 -3.62 2.62 -6.71
N ILE A 121 -3.02 2.03 -7.76
CA ILE A 121 -3.60 0.89 -8.47
C ILE A 121 -3.74 -0.30 -7.52
N LYS A 122 -2.67 -0.65 -6.80
CA LYS A 122 -2.67 -1.77 -5.86
C LYS A 122 -3.69 -1.57 -4.74
N GLY A 123 -3.80 -0.36 -4.17
CA GLY A 123 -4.77 -0.06 -3.12
C GLY A 123 -6.23 -0.31 -3.54
N VAL A 124 -6.57 -0.01 -4.80
CA VAL A 124 -7.91 -0.29 -5.35
C VAL A 124 -8.11 -1.78 -5.65
N GLN A 125 -7.04 -2.49 -6.04
CA GLN A 125 -7.08 -3.91 -6.42
C GLN A 125 -6.82 -4.87 -5.26
N THR A 126 -6.57 -4.37 -4.05
CA THR A 126 -6.32 -5.21 -2.88
C THR A 126 -7.53 -6.09 -2.57
N PHE A 127 -7.29 -7.41 -2.43
CA PHE A 127 -8.33 -8.39 -2.19
C PHE A 127 -7.86 -9.52 -1.25
N ASP A 128 -6.81 -10.26 -1.64
CA ASP A 128 -6.45 -11.54 -1.03
C ASP A 128 -6.22 -11.45 0.48
N GLU A 129 -5.36 -10.53 0.92
CA GLU A 129 -5.05 -10.32 2.32
C GLU A 129 -6.27 -9.83 3.13
N ILE A 130 -7.13 -8.98 2.53
CA ILE A 130 -8.33 -8.45 3.19
C ILE A 130 -9.38 -9.53 3.32
N TYR A 131 -9.59 -10.31 2.26
CA TYR A 131 -10.55 -11.41 2.27
C TYR A 131 -10.24 -12.41 3.37
N VAL A 132 -8.97 -12.75 3.56
CA VAL A 132 -8.53 -13.67 4.62
C VAL A 132 -8.58 -13.01 5.99
N LEU A 133 -8.18 -11.72 6.09
CA LEU A 133 -8.08 -11.01 7.37
C LEU A 133 -9.43 -10.77 8.03
N THR A 134 -10.41 -10.25 7.27
CA THR A 134 -11.71 -9.80 7.78
C THR A 134 -12.91 -10.38 7.05
N GLY A 135 -12.72 -10.97 5.85
CA GLY A 135 -13.82 -11.40 5.00
C GLY A 135 -14.74 -10.26 4.54
N GLY A 136 -14.28 -8.98 4.64
CA GLY A 136 -15.07 -7.77 4.35
C GLY A 136 -15.84 -7.22 5.56
N GLY A 137 -15.78 -7.93 6.71
CA GLY A 137 -16.48 -7.58 7.94
C GLY A 137 -15.76 -6.56 8.85
N PRO A 138 -16.40 -6.18 9.95
CA PRO A 138 -17.77 -6.49 10.36
C PRO A 138 -18.82 -5.81 9.46
N GLY A 139 -19.91 -6.50 9.18
CA GLY A 139 -20.88 -6.06 8.17
C GLY A 139 -20.23 -5.94 6.78
N THR A 140 -20.11 -4.73 6.27
CA THR A 140 -19.42 -4.41 4.99
C THR A 140 -18.30 -3.39 5.16
N SER A 141 -17.83 -3.16 6.39
CA SER A 141 -16.92 -2.06 6.72
C SER A 141 -15.54 -2.16 6.05
N THR A 142 -15.09 -3.35 5.70
CA THR A 142 -13.83 -3.60 4.98
C THR A 142 -14.05 -4.23 3.60
N SER A 143 -15.28 -4.23 3.09
CA SER A 143 -15.58 -4.77 1.76
C SER A 143 -15.13 -3.80 0.69
N LEU A 144 -14.07 -4.13 -0.02
CA LEU A 144 -13.58 -3.36 -1.17
C LEU A 144 -14.21 -3.85 -2.48
N ILE A 145 -14.03 -3.07 -3.54
CA ILE A 145 -14.68 -3.31 -4.83
C ILE A 145 -14.35 -4.69 -5.42
N VAL A 146 -13.10 -5.15 -5.32
CA VAL A 146 -12.69 -6.46 -5.85
C VAL A 146 -13.35 -7.58 -5.05
N GLN A 147 -13.49 -7.43 -3.72
CA GLN A 147 -14.21 -8.38 -2.89
C GLN A 147 -15.70 -8.40 -3.23
N TYR A 148 -16.32 -7.24 -3.46
CA TYR A 148 -17.70 -7.17 -3.92
C TYR A 148 -17.90 -7.91 -5.25
N ILE A 149 -17.00 -7.73 -6.22
CA ILE A 149 -17.03 -8.45 -7.51
C ILE A 149 -16.94 -9.96 -7.27
N PHE A 150 -15.98 -10.39 -6.43
CA PHE A 150 -15.76 -11.79 -6.12
C PHE A 150 -16.99 -12.42 -5.43
N THR A 151 -17.51 -11.78 -4.39
CA THR A 151 -18.65 -12.30 -3.63
C THR A 151 -19.92 -12.35 -4.47
N THR A 152 -20.14 -11.33 -5.31
CA THR A 152 -21.31 -11.27 -6.21
C THR A 152 -21.26 -12.34 -7.30
N GLY A 153 -20.06 -12.61 -7.84
CA GLY A 153 -19.90 -13.59 -8.91
C GLY A 153 -19.75 -15.04 -8.45
N PHE A 154 -18.99 -15.26 -7.35
CA PHE A 154 -18.51 -16.61 -7.04
C PHE A 154 -18.82 -17.12 -5.63
N ALA A 155 -19.03 -16.26 -4.64
CA ALA A 155 -19.07 -16.65 -3.23
C ALA A 155 -20.46 -16.60 -2.60
N SER A 156 -21.53 -16.80 -3.36
CA SER A 156 -22.87 -16.72 -2.79
C SER A 156 -23.26 -18.01 -2.07
N SER A 157 -23.13 -18.01 -0.76
CA SER A 157 -23.74 -19.03 0.11
C SER A 157 -25.26 -18.81 0.13
N GLY A 158 -25.99 -19.50 -0.75
CA GLY A 158 -27.46 -19.50 -0.75
C GLY A 158 -28.17 -18.44 -1.60
N SER A 159 -27.46 -17.53 -2.29
CA SER A 159 -28.01 -16.61 -3.26
C SER A 159 -27.58 -16.95 -4.69
N VAL A 160 -28.37 -16.54 -5.68
CA VAL A 160 -28.04 -16.78 -7.09
C VAL A 160 -26.79 -16.03 -7.47
N GLN A 161 -25.78 -16.73 -8.00
CA GLN A 161 -24.58 -16.14 -8.54
C GLN A 161 -24.94 -15.15 -9.66
N ASN A 162 -24.51 -13.90 -9.52
CA ASN A 162 -24.83 -12.87 -10.50
C ASN A 162 -23.58 -12.49 -11.29
N PHE A 163 -23.20 -13.35 -12.24
CA PHE A 163 -22.04 -13.12 -13.11
C PHE A 163 -22.18 -11.83 -13.95
N GLY A 164 -23.39 -11.49 -14.37
CA GLY A 164 -23.63 -10.28 -15.13
C GLY A 164 -23.32 -9.00 -14.33
N LEU A 165 -23.76 -8.95 -13.06
CA LEU A 165 -23.48 -7.83 -12.17
C LEU A 165 -21.98 -7.77 -11.80
N ALA A 166 -21.35 -8.91 -11.52
CA ALA A 166 -19.92 -8.99 -11.25
C ALA A 166 -19.10 -8.51 -12.45
N ALA A 167 -19.45 -8.95 -13.66
CA ALA A 167 -18.80 -8.51 -14.90
C ALA A 167 -18.97 -7.00 -15.12
N ALA A 168 -20.20 -6.46 -14.93
CA ALA A 168 -20.44 -5.03 -15.05
C ALA A 168 -19.60 -4.22 -14.05
N ALA A 169 -19.55 -4.65 -12.78
CA ALA A 169 -18.72 -4.01 -11.76
C ALA A 169 -17.23 -4.07 -12.09
N SER A 170 -16.74 -5.18 -12.67
CA SER A 170 -15.35 -5.32 -13.13
C SER A 170 -15.03 -4.36 -14.28
N MET A 171 -15.94 -4.17 -15.23
CA MET A 171 -15.77 -3.20 -16.32
C MET A 171 -15.71 -1.76 -15.79
N VAL A 172 -16.61 -1.41 -14.87
CA VAL A 172 -16.61 -0.07 -14.23
C VAL A 172 -15.28 0.15 -13.49
N LEU A 173 -14.80 -0.84 -12.73
CA LEU A 173 -13.51 -0.77 -12.07
C LEU A 173 -12.37 -0.56 -13.06
N GLY A 174 -12.37 -1.28 -14.18
CA GLY A 174 -11.37 -1.13 -15.24
C GLY A 174 -11.34 0.29 -15.83
N VAL A 175 -12.52 0.86 -16.12
CA VAL A 175 -12.65 2.25 -16.61
C VAL A 175 -12.15 3.26 -15.58
N VAL A 176 -12.50 3.09 -14.30
CA VAL A 176 -12.04 3.97 -13.21
C VAL A 176 -10.52 3.91 -13.07
N LEU A 177 -9.93 2.72 -13.07
CA LEU A 177 -8.46 2.56 -12.99
C LEU A 177 -7.75 3.14 -14.21
N LEU A 178 -8.29 2.95 -15.42
CA LEU A 178 -7.76 3.57 -16.64
C LEU A 178 -7.76 5.09 -16.53
N PHE A 179 -8.90 5.67 -16.11
CA PHE A 179 -9.02 7.11 -15.94
C PHE A 179 -8.04 7.66 -14.87
N LEU A 180 -7.94 7.00 -13.72
CA LEU A 180 -7.00 7.37 -12.67
C LEU A 180 -5.55 7.33 -13.17
N THR A 181 -5.18 6.26 -13.89
CA THR A 181 -3.82 6.11 -14.43
C THR A 181 -3.51 7.19 -15.47
N LEU A 182 -4.42 7.46 -16.40
CA LEU A 182 -4.25 8.50 -17.41
C LEU A 182 -4.13 9.89 -16.76
N MET A 183 -4.94 10.18 -15.75
CA MET A 183 -4.88 11.42 -14.99
C MET A 183 -3.53 11.57 -14.27
N GLN A 184 -3.05 10.52 -13.60
CA GLN A 184 -1.76 10.53 -12.93
C GLN A 184 -0.61 10.75 -13.92
N LEU A 185 -0.60 10.08 -15.07
CA LEU A 185 0.40 10.25 -16.12
C LEU A 185 0.38 11.66 -16.73
N TYR A 186 -0.81 12.23 -16.95
CA TYR A 186 -0.94 13.58 -17.45
C TYR A 186 -0.31 14.61 -16.49
N PHE A 187 -0.58 14.50 -15.19
CA PHE A 187 0.02 15.38 -14.17
C PHE A 187 1.53 15.14 -14.01
N SER A 188 2.00 13.91 -14.21
CA SER A 188 3.43 13.59 -14.18
C SER A 188 4.18 14.29 -15.31
N ARG A 189 3.69 14.17 -16.54
CA ARG A 189 4.34 14.78 -17.74
C ARG A 189 4.43 16.30 -17.66
N ASN A 190 3.39 16.97 -17.14
CA ASN A 190 3.40 18.43 -16.99
C ASN A 190 4.42 18.95 -15.97
N LYS A 191 4.89 18.11 -15.03
CA LYS A 191 5.95 18.49 -14.09
C LYS A 191 7.34 18.31 -14.67
N GLU A 192 7.56 17.31 -15.52
CA GLU A 192 8.85 17.05 -16.18
C GLU A 192 9.17 18.13 -17.21
N SER A 193 8.20 18.59 -18.00
CA SER A 193 8.43 19.65 -18.99
C SER A 193 8.85 20.99 -18.37
N LYS A 194 8.36 21.32 -17.18
CA LYS A 194 8.77 22.55 -16.45
C LYS A 194 10.18 22.51 -15.86
N HIS A 195 10.78 21.32 -15.69
CA HIS A 195 12.15 21.18 -15.18
C HIS A 195 13.21 21.13 -16.28
N GLN A 196 12.83 21.00 -17.55
CA GLN A 196 13.74 21.03 -18.70
C GLN A 196 13.92 22.45 -19.28
N GLU A 197 13.13 23.41 -18.84
CA GLU A 197 13.21 24.81 -19.29
C GLU A 197 14.02 25.75 -18.35
N ILE A 198 14.65 25.19 -17.30
CA ILE A 198 15.53 25.93 -16.37
C ILE A 198 16.95 25.36 -16.47
#